data_b9cebea65b26a4bd131511b989153e4d
#
_entry.id   b9cebea65b26a4bd131511b989153e4d
#
_cell.length_a   1.000
_cell.length_b   1.000
_cell.length_c   1.000
_cell.angle_alpha   90.00
_cell.angle_beta   90.00
_cell.angle_gamma   90.00
#
_symmetry.space_group_name_H-M   'P 1'
#
loop_
_entity.id
_entity.type
_entity.pdbx_description
1 polymer ?
#
loop_
_entity_poly.entity_id
_entity_poly.type
_entity_poly.pdbx_seq_one_letter_code
_entity_poly.pdbx_strand_id
1 'polypeptide(L)'
;MLKNTYKNYPNEKGYFGKFGGRYVSETLMPLILEVEKEYEKTRHDKKFIDEFDYYLKSYVGRPSPLFFAKRITEDLNGPKIYFKRDELNHTGAHKINNCMGQILLARKMGKKRIIAETGAGQHGVATATVCALFGLPCIVYMGEKDIERQSPNVFRMKLLGAEIRSVSTGSKSLKDAMNEALRDWVTNVKDTFYIIGTAAGPHPYPAMVRNFQSVIGKEVRQQLKDIEGKSP
;
A
#
# COMPACT_ATOMS: atom_id res chain seq x y z
N MET A 1 -20.61 14.38 -21.76
CA MET A 1 -19.67 13.38 -21.20
C MET A 1 -19.05 13.96 -19.95
N LEU A 2 -19.35 13.43 -18.76
CA LEU A 2 -18.65 13.79 -17.54
C LEU A 2 -17.18 13.35 -17.74
N LYS A 3 -16.26 14.32 -17.74
CA LYS A 3 -14.83 14.03 -17.74
C LYS A 3 -14.56 13.17 -16.51
N ASN A 4 -14.20 11.91 -16.73
CA ASN A 4 -13.85 10.95 -15.68
C ASN A 4 -12.50 11.38 -15.08
N THR A 5 -12.55 12.40 -14.22
CA THR A 5 -11.38 12.87 -13.52
C THR A 5 -11.36 12.13 -12.19
N TYR A 6 -10.44 11.20 -12.00
CA TYR A 6 -10.17 10.51 -10.73
C TYR A 6 -10.05 11.47 -9.52
N LYS A 7 -9.93 12.77 -9.76
CA LYS A 7 -9.91 13.82 -8.74
C LYS A 7 -11.23 13.96 -7.98
N ASN A 8 -12.35 13.60 -8.61
CA ASN A 8 -13.69 13.77 -8.04
C ASN A 8 -14.21 12.49 -7.36
N TYR A 9 -13.37 11.47 -7.20
CA TYR A 9 -13.73 10.20 -6.57
C TYR A 9 -12.80 9.91 -5.39
N PRO A 10 -13.29 9.18 -4.38
CA PRO A 10 -14.67 8.72 -4.22
C PRO A 10 -15.64 9.86 -3.86
N ASN A 11 -16.95 9.62 -3.99
CA ASN A 11 -17.96 10.49 -3.41
C ASN A 11 -18.01 10.34 -1.88
N GLU A 12 -18.84 11.12 -1.19
CA GLU A 12 -18.98 11.11 0.28
C GLU A 12 -19.36 9.75 0.88
N LYS A 13 -20.02 8.89 0.09
CA LYS A 13 -20.37 7.52 0.47
C LYS A 13 -19.26 6.50 0.17
N GLY A 14 -18.12 6.95 -0.37
CA GLY A 14 -16.99 6.09 -0.71
C GLY A 14 -17.08 5.37 -2.06
N TYR A 15 -17.94 5.83 -2.97
CA TYR A 15 -18.11 5.18 -4.28
C TYR A 15 -17.30 5.84 -5.39
N PHE A 16 -16.74 5.01 -6.25
CA PHE A 16 -16.11 5.34 -7.54
C PHE A 16 -17.08 4.93 -8.66
N GLY A 17 -18.08 5.78 -8.98
CA GLY A 17 -19.18 5.43 -9.83
C GLY A 17 -20.05 4.33 -9.17
N LYS A 18 -20.16 3.16 -9.80
CA LYS A 18 -20.91 2.00 -9.26
C LYS A 18 -20.09 1.09 -8.34
N PHE A 19 -18.79 1.34 -8.16
CA PHE A 19 -17.89 0.53 -7.35
C PHE A 19 -17.53 1.23 -6.04
N GLY A 20 -17.15 0.46 -5.03
CA GLY A 20 -16.72 1.00 -3.72
C GLY A 20 -17.79 0.90 -2.65
N GLY A 21 -17.79 1.88 -1.74
CA GLY A 21 -18.66 1.86 -0.55
C GLY A 21 -18.00 1.23 0.67
N ARG A 22 -18.80 0.99 1.73
CA ARG A 22 -18.34 0.46 3.03
C ARG A 22 -19.03 -0.85 3.37
N TYR A 23 -18.79 -1.88 2.56
CA TYR A 23 -19.37 -3.21 2.77
C TYR A 23 -18.50 -4.02 3.73
N VAL A 24 -18.83 -3.95 5.02
CA VAL A 24 -18.15 -4.66 6.11
C VAL A 24 -19.18 -5.16 7.12
N SER A 25 -18.77 -6.06 8.03
CA SER A 25 -19.58 -6.45 9.18
C SER A 25 -19.90 -5.23 10.06
N GLU A 26 -21.06 -5.24 10.70
CA GLU A 26 -21.49 -4.15 11.59
C GLU A 26 -20.46 -3.87 12.70
N THR A 27 -19.83 -4.90 13.23
CA THR A 27 -18.80 -4.79 14.27
C THR A 27 -17.54 -4.03 13.81
N LEU A 28 -17.26 -4.01 12.50
CA LEU A 28 -16.09 -3.32 11.94
C LEU A 28 -16.42 -1.88 11.52
N MET A 29 -17.70 -1.55 11.31
CA MET A 29 -18.11 -0.24 10.81
C MET A 29 -17.62 0.94 11.65
N PRO A 30 -17.68 0.91 12.99
CA PRO A 30 -17.16 2.02 13.82
C PRO A 30 -15.69 2.30 13.56
N LEU A 31 -14.86 1.24 13.43
CA LEU A 31 -13.43 1.39 13.14
C LEU A 31 -13.20 1.96 11.74
N ILE A 32 -13.95 1.51 10.74
CA ILE A 32 -13.85 2.02 9.37
C ILE A 32 -14.14 3.53 9.33
N LEU A 33 -15.16 3.97 10.05
CA LEU A 33 -15.48 5.41 10.17
C LEU A 33 -14.41 6.19 10.94
N GLU A 34 -13.80 5.57 11.97
CA GLU A 34 -12.67 6.15 12.69
C GLU A 34 -11.46 6.33 11.76
N VAL A 35 -11.10 5.29 10.98
CA VAL A 35 -10.02 5.34 9.99
C VAL A 35 -10.28 6.44 8.95
N GLU A 36 -11.49 6.51 8.41
CA GLU A 36 -11.88 7.54 7.46
C GLU A 36 -11.73 8.95 8.04
N LYS A 37 -12.28 9.18 9.21
CA LYS A 37 -12.21 10.48 9.91
C LYS A 37 -10.76 10.90 10.17
N GLU A 38 -9.92 9.99 10.65
CA GLU A 38 -8.53 10.30 10.91
C GLU A 38 -7.72 10.48 9.62
N TYR A 39 -7.99 9.69 8.59
CA TYR A 39 -7.37 9.85 7.29
C TYR A 39 -7.74 11.20 6.64
N GLU A 40 -8.99 11.63 6.68
CA GLU A 40 -9.41 12.93 6.14
C GLU A 40 -8.74 14.11 6.85
N LYS A 41 -8.47 14.00 8.15
CA LYS A 41 -7.68 15.01 8.89
C LYS A 41 -6.21 14.98 8.45
N THR A 42 -5.61 13.79 8.41
CA THR A 42 -4.17 13.65 8.16
C THR A 42 -3.76 14.03 6.75
N ARG A 43 -4.61 13.79 5.74
CA ARG A 43 -4.29 14.14 4.35
C ARG A 43 -4.12 15.65 4.10
N HIS A 44 -4.57 16.49 5.04
CA HIS A 44 -4.44 17.94 5.02
C HIS A 44 -3.55 18.47 6.16
N ASP A 45 -3.07 17.62 7.04
CA ASP A 45 -2.19 17.98 8.15
C ASP A 45 -0.75 18.09 7.67
N LYS A 46 -0.22 19.33 7.70
CA LYS A 46 1.16 19.58 7.23
C LYS A 46 2.20 18.75 7.98
N LYS A 47 2.03 18.52 9.27
CA LYS A 47 2.98 17.72 10.07
C LYS A 47 3.00 16.26 9.61
N PHE A 48 1.83 15.69 9.32
CA PHE A 48 1.74 14.33 8.78
C PHE A 48 2.36 14.23 7.39
N ILE A 49 2.09 15.21 6.52
CA ILE A 49 2.65 15.25 5.16
C ILE A 49 4.17 15.37 5.22
N ASP A 50 4.71 16.28 6.03
CA ASP A 50 6.14 16.49 6.19
C ASP A 50 6.83 15.21 6.76
N GLU A 51 6.21 14.51 7.73
CA GLU A 51 6.71 13.23 8.27
C GLU A 51 6.68 12.13 7.20
N PHE A 52 5.60 12.02 6.44
CA PHE A 52 5.49 11.06 5.35
C PHE A 52 6.55 11.31 4.26
N ASP A 53 6.71 12.55 3.82
CA ASP A 53 7.70 12.95 2.82
C ASP A 53 9.14 12.70 3.32
N TYR A 54 9.40 12.96 4.61
CA TYR A 54 10.69 12.64 5.23
C TYR A 54 11.00 11.14 5.12
N TYR A 55 10.06 10.25 5.47
CA TYR A 55 10.29 8.81 5.34
C TYR A 55 10.37 8.34 3.90
N LEU A 56 9.58 8.91 2.99
CA LEU A 56 9.70 8.60 1.57
C LEU A 56 11.10 8.93 1.04
N LYS A 57 11.65 10.07 1.42
CA LYS A 57 12.99 10.51 1.00
C LYS A 57 14.09 9.74 1.70
N SER A 58 14.09 9.71 3.04
CA SER A 58 15.25 9.30 3.83
C SER A 58 15.29 7.80 4.11
N TYR A 59 14.15 7.11 4.07
CA TYR A 59 14.05 5.68 4.35
C TYR A 59 13.70 4.85 3.12
N VAL A 60 12.73 5.30 2.34
CA VAL A 60 12.29 4.58 1.12
C VAL A 60 13.26 4.80 -0.04
N GLY A 61 13.92 5.95 -0.11
CA GLY A 61 14.87 6.29 -1.17
C GLY A 61 14.23 6.96 -2.39
N ARG A 62 13.11 7.69 -2.17
CA ARG A 62 12.46 8.43 -3.26
C ARG A 62 13.09 9.81 -3.47
N PRO A 63 13.01 10.38 -4.71
CA PRO A 63 12.39 9.81 -5.91
C PRO A 63 13.19 8.65 -6.51
N SER A 64 12.52 7.57 -6.92
CA SER A 64 13.18 6.51 -7.68
C SER A 64 13.56 7.02 -9.09
N PRO A 65 14.67 6.51 -9.69
CA PRO A 65 15.11 6.99 -11.00
C PRO A 65 14.11 6.68 -12.12
N LEU A 66 14.12 7.52 -13.14
CA LEU A 66 13.49 7.26 -14.44
C LEU A 66 14.60 6.91 -15.44
N PHE A 67 14.61 5.69 -15.95
CA PHE A 67 15.66 5.15 -16.82
C PHE A 67 15.17 5.04 -18.26
N PHE A 68 15.89 5.68 -19.20
CA PHE A 68 15.60 5.54 -20.63
C PHE A 68 16.09 4.18 -21.15
N ALA A 69 15.18 3.35 -21.62
CA ALA A 69 15.49 2.03 -22.18
C ALA A 69 15.86 2.13 -23.67
N LYS A 70 17.06 2.67 -23.95
CA LYS A 70 17.51 2.99 -25.30
C LYS A 70 17.40 1.83 -26.28
N ARG A 71 18.00 0.68 -25.95
CA ARG A 71 17.98 -0.51 -26.84
C ARG A 71 16.58 -0.98 -27.17
N ILE A 72 15.71 -1.11 -26.18
CA ILE A 72 14.32 -1.54 -26.37
C ILE A 72 13.56 -0.53 -27.26
N THR A 73 13.82 0.77 -27.06
CA THR A 73 13.22 1.83 -27.88
C THR A 73 13.67 1.73 -29.35
N GLU A 74 14.95 1.50 -29.58
CA GLU A 74 15.53 1.32 -30.92
C GLU A 74 15.01 0.02 -31.58
N ASP A 75 15.04 -1.09 -30.87
CA ASP A 75 14.59 -2.41 -31.38
C ASP A 75 13.11 -2.39 -31.80
N LEU A 76 12.27 -1.68 -31.06
CA LEU A 76 10.83 -1.60 -31.34
C LEU A 76 10.47 -0.51 -32.35
N ASN A 77 11.40 0.37 -32.72
CA ASN A 77 11.19 1.49 -33.63
C ASN A 77 9.89 2.27 -33.38
N GLY A 78 9.60 2.53 -32.11
CA GLY A 78 8.35 3.10 -31.61
C GLY A 78 8.57 4.27 -30.66
N PRO A 79 7.61 4.52 -29.74
CA PRO A 79 7.76 5.58 -28.76
C PRO A 79 8.92 5.31 -27.80
N LYS A 80 9.50 6.39 -27.26
CA LYS A 80 10.53 6.28 -26.22
C LYS A 80 10.01 5.53 -24.99
N ILE A 81 10.74 4.52 -24.54
CA ILE A 81 10.39 3.67 -23.40
C ILE A 81 11.24 4.06 -22.19
N TYR A 82 10.57 4.35 -21.09
CA TYR A 82 11.18 4.68 -19.81
C TYR A 82 10.74 3.70 -18.72
N PHE A 83 11.67 3.28 -17.87
CA PHE A 83 11.39 2.49 -16.67
C PHE A 83 11.43 3.37 -15.44
N LYS A 84 10.31 3.42 -14.71
CA LYS A 84 10.28 3.96 -13.35
C LYS A 84 10.84 2.90 -12.41
N ARG A 85 12.04 3.11 -11.90
CA ARG A 85 12.87 2.13 -11.20
C ARG A 85 12.45 1.96 -9.73
N ASP A 86 11.19 1.58 -9.47
CA ASP A 86 10.67 1.40 -8.11
C ASP A 86 11.22 0.15 -7.41
N GLU A 87 11.89 -0.75 -8.13
CA GLU A 87 12.65 -1.85 -7.54
C GLU A 87 13.90 -1.39 -6.79
N LEU A 88 14.33 -0.15 -6.98
CA LEU A 88 15.43 0.46 -6.24
C LEU A 88 14.99 1.08 -4.90
N ASN A 89 13.69 1.16 -4.66
CA ASN A 89 13.19 1.56 -3.36
C ASN A 89 13.57 0.54 -2.29
N HIS A 90 13.69 0.98 -1.05
CA HIS A 90 13.80 0.08 0.08
C HIS A 90 12.67 -0.97 0.05
N THR A 91 12.99 -2.24 0.28
CA THR A 91 12.16 -3.45 0.08
C THR A 91 12.09 -3.99 -1.35
N GLY A 92 12.52 -3.25 -2.36
CA GLY A 92 12.60 -3.72 -3.75
C GLY A 92 11.29 -3.60 -4.53
N ALA A 93 10.34 -2.75 -4.11
CA ALA A 93 9.07 -2.52 -4.80
C ALA A 93 8.36 -1.24 -4.35
N HIS A 94 7.27 -0.90 -5.05
CA HIS A 94 6.41 0.26 -4.76
C HIS A 94 5.56 0.13 -3.49
N LYS A 95 5.39 -1.07 -2.94
CA LYS A 95 4.48 -1.33 -1.81
C LYS A 95 4.82 -0.52 -0.55
N ILE A 96 6.09 -0.23 -0.36
CA ILE A 96 6.57 0.53 0.80
C ILE A 96 5.96 1.94 0.90
N ASN A 97 5.63 2.58 -0.23
CA ASN A 97 5.01 3.91 -0.23
C ASN A 97 3.68 3.91 0.53
N ASN A 98 2.82 2.96 0.18
CA ASN A 98 1.51 2.78 0.81
C ASN A 98 1.65 2.32 2.27
N CYS A 99 2.53 1.35 2.55
CA CYS A 99 2.75 0.85 3.91
C CYS A 99 3.26 1.96 4.84
N MET A 100 4.14 2.84 4.36
CA MET A 100 4.61 3.99 5.12
C MET A 100 3.47 4.94 5.49
N GLY A 101 2.61 5.30 4.54
CA GLY A 101 1.46 6.17 4.83
C GLY A 101 0.48 5.54 5.82
N GLN A 102 0.17 4.26 5.65
CA GLN A 102 -0.76 3.55 6.53
C GLN A 102 -0.20 3.32 7.93
N ILE A 103 1.10 3.02 8.10
CA ILE A 103 1.69 2.83 9.43
C ILE A 103 1.73 4.15 10.22
N LEU A 104 2.01 5.27 9.57
CA LEU A 104 1.96 6.59 10.21
C LEU A 104 0.54 6.92 10.68
N LEU A 105 -0.47 6.61 9.88
CA LEU A 105 -1.88 6.75 10.26
C LEU A 105 -2.23 5.85 11.45
N ALA A 106 -1.84 4.58 11.42
CA ALA A 106 -2.06 3.61 12.51
C ALA A 106 -1.46 4.09 13.84
N ARG A 107 -0.23 4.63 13.79
CA ARG A 107 0.45 5.22 14.95
C ARG A 107 -0.31 6.43 15.49
N LYS A 108 -0.76 7.32 14.62
CA LYS A 108 -1.56 8.50 15.00
C LYS A 108 -2.89 8.11 15.65
N MET A 109 -3.49 7.00 15.23
CA MET A 109 -4.68 6.40 15.85
C MET A 109 -4.38 5.61 17.12
N GLY A 110 -3.11 5.52 17.57
CA GLY A 110 -2.72 4.81 18.77
C GLY A 110 -2.83 3.29 18.69
N LYS A 111 -2.90 2.72 17.48
CA LYS A 111 -2.97 1.27 17.29
C LYS A 111 -1.67 0.60 17.70
N LYS A 112 -1.78 -0.59 18.31
CA LYS A 112 -0.67 -1.30 18.96
C LYS A 112 -0.20 -2.54 18.19
N ARG A 113 -0.97 -2.99 17.21
CA ARG A 113 -0.76 -4.20 16.45
C ARG A 113 -1.12 -3.98 14.99
N ILE A 114 -0.30 -4.52 14.09
CA ILE A 114 -0.52 -4.42 12.65
C ILE A 114 -0.75 -5.80 12.07
N ILE A 115 -1.73 -5.91 11.18
CA ILE A 115 -1.94 -7.09 10.36
C ILE A 115 -1.90 -6.71 8.88
N ALA A 116 -1.53 -7.68 8.04
CA ALA A 116 -1.56 -7.56 6.59
C ALA A 116 -1.84 -8.90 5.92
N GLU A 117 -2.35 -8.87 4.70
CA GLU A 117 -2.37 -9.99 3.79
C GLU A 117 -1.20 -9.89 2.80
N THR A 118 -0.79 -11.04 2.23
CA THR A 118 0.14 -11.03 1.11
C THR A 118 -0.02 -12.29 0.24
N GLY A 119 0.20 -12.16 -1.07
CA GLY A 119 0.31 -13.27 -2.00
C GLY A 119 1.75 -13.43 -2.48
N ALA A 120 2.21 -12.57 -3.37
CA ALA A 120 3.60 -12.58 -3.87
C ALA A 120 4.66 -12.19 -2.81
N GLY A 121 4.26 -11.81 -1.59
CA GLY A 121 5.15 -11.50 -0.48
C GLY A 121 5.60 -10.05 -0.39
N GLN A 122 5.56 -9.27 -1.46
CA GLN A 122 6.09 -7.90 -1.47
C GLN A 122 5.36 -6.95 -0.52
N HIS A 123 4.03 -7.08 -0.41
CA HIS A 123 3.25 -6.29 0.54
C HIS A 123 3.57 -6.70 1.99
N GLY A 124 3.67 -7.99 2.27
CA GLY A 124 4.06 -8.50 3.58
C GLY A 124 5.45 -8.02 3.99
N VAL A 125 6.44 -8.08 3.09
CA VAL A 125 7.79 -7.53 3.36
C VAL A 125 7.75 -6.04 3.65
N ALA A 126 7.00 -5.25 2.86
CA ALA A 126 6.88 -3.82 3.09
C ALA A 126 6.21 -3.49 4.43
N THR A 127 5.15 -4.24 4.80
CA THR A 127 4.48 -4.09 6.09
C THR A 127 5.39 -4.48 7.25
N ALA A 128 6.07 -5.64 7.17
CA ALA A 128 7.03 -6.06 8.19
C ALA A 128 8.16 -5.03 8.37
N THR A 129 8.63 -4.43 7.26
CA THR A 129 9.68 -3.41 7.29
C THR A 129 9.25 -2.16 8.06
N VAL A 130 8.07 -1.60 7.76
CA VAL A 130 7.61 -0.41 8.49
C VAL A 130 7.22 -0.73 9.94
N CYS A 131 6.75 -1.95 10.22
CA CYS A 131 6.51 -2.39 11.59
C CYS A 131 7.81 -2.51 12.40
N ALA A 132 8.86 -3.08 11.83
CA ALA A 132 10.19 -3.13 12.44
C ALA A 132 10.75 -1.73 12.71
N LEU A 133 10.62 -0.81 11.74
CA LEU A 133 11.05 0.58 11.89
C LEU A 133 10.40 1.27 13.09
N PHE A 134 9.12 1.04 13.34
CA PHE A 134 8.36 1.69 14.40
C PHE A 134 8.15 0.84 15.67
N GLY A 135 8.74 -0.36 15.74
CA GLY A 135 8.63 -1.25 16.89
C GLY A 135 7.21 -1.78 17.15
N LEU A 136 6.41 -1.99 16.10
CA LEU A 136 5.05 -2.49 16.22
C LEU A 136 4.97 -3.98 15.89
N PRO A 137 4.26 -4.81 16.69
CA PRO A 137 3.98 -6.19 16.36
C PRO A 137 3.28 -6.32 15.00
N CYS A 138 3.74 -7.26 14.18
CA CYS A 138 3.27 -7.47 12.81
C CYS A 138 2.88 -8.93 12.59
N ILE A 139 1.67 -9.16 12.09
CA ILE A 139 1.21 -10.47 11.64
C ILE A 139 0.86 -10.38 10.16
N VAL A 140 1.42 -11.29 9.37
CA VAL A 140 1.16 -11.37 7.92
C VAL A 140 0.47 -12.69 7.61
N TYR A 141 -0.75 -12.59 7.06
CA TYR A 141 -1.50 -13.74 6.55
C TYR A 141 -1.06 -14.05 5.13
N MET A 142 -0.74 -15.31 4.87
CA MET A 142 -0.26 -15.74 3.55
C MET A 142 -0.77 -17.15 3.25
N GLY A 143 -1.26 -17.36 2.03
CA GLY A 143 -1.71 -18.67 1.59
C GLY A 143 -0.56 -19.69 1.57
N GLU A 144 -0.84 -20.93 1.97
CA GLU A 144 0.17 -21.99 2.08
C GLU A 144 0.94 -22.20 0.75
N LYS A 145 0.24 -22.17 -0.39
CA LYS A 145 0.86 -22.28 -1.71
C LYS A 145 1.78 -21.09 -2.02
N ASP A 146 1.41 -19.92 -1.56
CA ASP A 146 2.19 -18.70 -1.77
C ASP A 146 3.43 -18.69 -0.86
N ILE A 147 3.33 -19.22 0.36
CA ILE A 147 4.47 -19.40 1.28
C ILE A 147 5.56 -20.27 0.64
N GLU A 148 5.18 -21.40 0.04
CA GLU A 148 6.12 -22.29 -0.65
C GLU A 148 6.80 -21.60 -1.83
N ARG A 149 6.02 -20.91 -2.69
CA ARG A 149 6.52 -20.25 -3.89
C ARG A 149 7.40 -19.03 -3.60
N GLN A 150 7.13 -18.35 -2.50
CA GLN A 150 7.73 -17.06 -2.14
C GLN A 150 8.62 -17.16 -0.89
N SER A 151 9.25 -18.30 -0.67
CA SER A 151 10.09 -18.56 0.50
C SER A 151 11.15 -17.48 0.80
N PRO A 152 11.79 -16.81 -0.19
CA PRO A 152 12.70 -15.69 0.10
C PRO A 152 12.00 -14.49 0.76
N ASN A 153 10.77 -14.17 0.34
CA ASN A 153 10.00 -13.09 0.98
C ASN A 153 9.52 -13.48 2.37
N VAL A 154 9.15 -14.75 2.57
CA VAL A 154 8.81 -15.30 3.90
C VAL A 154 10.00 -15.18 4.86
N PHE A 155 11.20 -15.53 4.40
CA PHE A 155 12.43 -15.36 5.17
C PHE A 155 12.66 -13.89 5.56
N ARG A 156 12.52 -12.97 4.60
CA ARG A 156 12.68 -11.52 4.87
C ARG A 156 11.69 -11.00 5.92
N MET A 157 10.42 -11.41 5.83
CA MET A 157 9.40 -11.02 6.81
C MET A 157 9.73 -11.53 8.22
N LYS A 158 10.16 -12.79 8.33
CA LYS A 158 10.59 -13.38 9.62
C LYS A 158 11.82 -12.68 10.19
N LEU A 159 12.81 -12.35 9.34
CA LEU A 159 14.00 -11.61 9.75
C LEU A 159 13.65 -10.23 10.31
N LEU A 160 12.60 -9.60 9.79
CA LEU A 160 12.06 -8.32 10.27
C LEU A 160 11.18 -8.46 11.51
N GLY A 161 11.03 -9.66 12.07
CA GLY A 161 10.26 -9.93 13.28
C GLY A 161 8.76 -10.12 13.08
N ALA A 162 8.28 -10.23 11.82
CA ALA A 162 6.86 -10.50 11.58
C ALA A 162 6.50 -11.97 11.81
N GLU A 163 5.35 -12.20 12.45
CA GLU A 163 4.69 -13.51 12.51
C GLU A 163 4.01 -13.81 11.17
N ILE A 164 4.29 -14.97 10.58
CA ILE A 164 3.63 -15.42 9.36
C ILE A 164 2.57 -16.45 9.72
N ARG A 165 1.31 -16.14 9.43
CA ARG A 165 0.18 -17.07 9.60
C ARG A 165 -0.18 -17.70 8.28
N SER A 166 0.08 -19.00 8.17
CA SER A 166 -0.26 -19.81 7.01
C SER A 166 -1.78 -20.02 6.93
N VAL A 167 -2.33 -19.82 5.74
CA VAL A 167 -3.75 -20.06 5.46
C VAL A 167 -3.88 -21.26 4.54
N SER A 168 -4.42 -22.36 5.10
CA SER A 168 -4.60 -23.66 4.42
C SER A 168 -6.01 -23.85 3.85
N THR A 169 -6.95 -22.94 4.09
CA THR A 169 -8.33 -23.01 3.62
C THR A 169 -8.49 -22.51 2.20
N GLY A 170 -9.56 -22.92 1.52
CA GLY A 170 -9.91 -22.46 0.17
C GLY A 170 -8.87 -22.77 -0.88
N SER A 171 -8.55 -21.80 -1.72
CA SER A 171 -7.53 -21.91 -2.77
C SER A 171 -6.09 -21.80 -2.24
N LYS A 172 -5.93 -21.51 -0.95
CA LYS A 172 -4.64 -21.30 -0.25
C LYS A 172 -3.81 -20.17 -0.88
N SER A 173 -4.49 -19.08 -1.25
CA SER A 173 -3.93 -17.94 -1.98
C SER A 173 -4.30 -16.60 -1.33
N LEU A 174 -3.95 -15.49 -1.99
CA LEU A 174 -4.19 -14.12 -1.52
C LEU A 174 -5.63 -13.88 -1.04
N LYS A 175 -6.65 -14.39 -1.76
CA LYS A 175 -8.06 -14.21 -1.37
C LYS A 175 -8.35 -14.78 0.01
N ASP A 176 -7.84 -15.98 0.27
CA ASP A 176 -8.06 -16.65 1.56
C ASP A 176 -7.27 -15.97 2.67
N ALA A 177 -6.05 -15.49 2.36
CA ALA A 177 -5.26 -14.68 3.28
C ALA A 177 -5.98 -13.38 3.68
N MET A 178 -6.62 -12.67 2.72
CA MET A 178 -7.43 -11.49 3.00
C MET A 178 -8.61 -11.82 3.91
N ASN A 179 -9.29 -12.94 3.68
CA ASN A 179 -10.44 -13.36 4.49
C ASN A 179 -10.02 -13.64 5.94
N GLU A 180 -8.87 -14.31 6.16
CA GLU A 180 -8.36 -14.56 7.52
C GLU A 180 -7.89 -13.27 8.20
N ALA A 181 -7.23 -12.37 7.48
CA ALA A 181 -6.86 -11.06 8.01
C ALA A 181 -8.11 -10.26 8.42
N LEU A 182 -9.19 -10.30 7.63
CA LEU A 182 -10.46 -9.65 7.99
C LEU A 182 -11.11 -10.27 9.24
N ARG A 183 -11.08 -11.60 9.40
CA ARG A 183 -11.60 -12.28 10.61
C ARG A 183 -10.81 -11.87 11.87
N ASP A 184 -9.48 -11.85 11.76
CA ASP A 184 -8.63 -11.35 12.85
C ASP A 184 -8.97 -9.88 13.18
N TRP A 185 -9.13 -9.05 12.16
CA TRP A 185 -9.41 -7.64 12.36
C TRP A 185 -10.73 -7.40 13.11
N VAL A 186 -11.80 -8.10 12.69
CA VAL A 186 -13.10 -8.06 13.39
C VAL A 186 -12.99 -8.47 14.84
N THR A 187 -12.15 -9.46 15.14
CA THR A 187 -11.95 -9.96 16.51
C THR A 187 -11.14 -8.99 17.38
N ASN A 188 -10.19 -8.28 16.80
CA ASN A 188 -9.21 -7.45 17.50
C ASN A 188 -9.31 -5.96 17.11
N VAL A 189 -10.52 -5.45 16.94
CA VAL A 189 -10.83 -4.11 16.40
C VAL A 189 -10.14 -2.96 17.16
N LYS A 190 -10.01 -3.08 18.51
CA LYS A 190 -9.62 -1.96 19.36
C LYS A 190 -8.17 -1.51 19.12
N ASP A 191 -7.25 -2.44 19.03
CA ASP A 191 -5.81 -2.17 19.05
C ASP A 191 -5.11 -2.50 17.73
N THR A 192 -5.81 -3.14 16.80
CA THR A 192 -5.27 -3.63 15.54
C THR A 192 -5.60 -2.71 14.37
N PHE A 193 -4.60 -2.42 13.54
CA PHE A 193 -4.77 -1.78 12.24
C PHE A 193 -4.44 -2.76 11.11
N TYR A 194 -5.31 -2.83 10.14
CA TYR A 194 -5.08 -3.63 8.94
C TYR A 194 -4.47 -2.76 7.84
N ILE A 195 -3.21 -3.03 7.47
CA ILE A 195 -2.55 -2.40 6.33
C ILE A 195 -2.90 -3.16 5.06
N ILE A 196 -3.76 -2.58 4.22
CA ILE A 196 -4.20 -3.19 2.95
C ILE A 196 -3.24 -2.77 1.81
N GLY A 197 -2.78 -3.76 1.04
CA GLY A 197 -1.74 -3.58 0.03
C GLY A 197 -2.22 -3.16 -1.36
N THR A 198 -3.53 -3.08 -1.59
CA THR A 198 -4.12 -2.79 -2.89
C THR A 198 -5.34 -1.89 -2.76
N ALA A 199 -5.81 -1.32 -3.88
CA ALA A 199 -7.03 -0.49 -3.93
C ALA A 199 -8.30 -1.36 -3.81
N ALA A 200 -8.37 -2.19 -2.77
CA ALA A 200 -9.48 -3.08 -2.42
C ALA A 200 -9.96 -2.77 -1.00
N GLY A 201 -11.03 -3.47 -0.58
CA GLY A 201 -11.61 -3.29 0.75
C GLY A 201 -12.60 -2.11 0.83
N PRO A 202 -13.10 -1.85 2.06
CA PRO A 202 -14.06 -0.78 2.29
C PRO A 202 -13.41 0.60 2.16
N HIS A 203 -14.22 1.61 1.79
CA HIS A 203 -13.78 3.00 1.94
C HIS A 203 -13.38 3.27 3.41
N PRO A 204 -12.24 3.97 3.70
CA PRO A 204 -11.43 4.81 2.81
C PRO A 204 -10.24 4.10 2.13
N TYR A 205 -10.04 2.80 2.32
CA TYR A 205 -8.83 2.09 1.86
C TYR A 205 -8.50 2.28 0.38
N PRO A 206 -9.43 2.14 -0.59
CA PRO A 206 -9.09 2.35 -1.99
C PRO A 206 -8.56 3.75 -2.30
N ALA A 207 -9.16 4.77 -1.68
CA ALA A 207 -8.70 6.16 -1.82
C ALA A 207 -7.34 6.39 -1.15
N MET A 208 -7.15 5.84 0.03
CA MET A 208 -5.92 5.94 0.82
C MET A 208 -4.74 5.30 0.09
N VAL A 209 -4.91 4.06 -0.39
CA VAL A 209 -3.89 3.35 -1.18
C VAL A 209 -3.55 4.12 -2.46
N ARG A 210 -4.55 4.58 -3.22
CA ARG A 210 -4.34 5.43 -4.40
C ARG A 210 -3.49 6.66 -4.05
N ASN A 211 -3.85 7.37 -3.00
CA ASN A 211 -3.21 8.64 -2.67
C ASN A 211 -1.76 8.44 -2.22
N PHE A 212 -1.46 7.43 -1.39
CA PHE A 212 -0.08 7.12 -1.00
C PHE A 212 0.78 6.60 -2.16
N GLN A 213 0.18 5.89 -3.13
CA GLN A 213 0.89 5.44 -4.32
C GLN A 213 1.02 6.52 -5.41
N SER A 214 0.25 7.61 -5.34
CA SER A 214 0.27 8.65 -6.36
C SER A 214 1.59 9.42 -6.46
N VAL A 215 2.49 9.27 -5.49
CA VAL A 215 3.87 9.78 -5.52
C VAL A 215 4.60 9.34 -6.80
N ILE A 216 4.39 8.12 -7.26
CA ILE A 216 4.98 7.56 -8.49
C ILE A 216 4.63 8.44 -9.69
N GLY A 217 3.35 8.73 -9.90
CA GLY A 217 2.90 9.54 -11.04
C GLY A 217 3.34 11.01 -10.95
N LYS A 218 3.42 11.56 -9.73
CA LYS A 218 3.95 12.93 -9.53
C LYS A 218 5.41 13.01 -9.95
N GLU A 219 6.22 12.04 -9.51
CA GLU A 219 7.65 11.96 -9.87
C GLU A 219 7.87 11.74 -11.37
N VAL A 220 7.15 10.78 -11.98
CA VAL A 220 7.26 10.51 -13.42
C VAL A 220 6.97 11.76 -14.22
N ARG A 221 5.92 12.49 -13.88
CA ARG A 221 5.56 13.74 -14.57
C ARG A 221 6.67 14.79 -14.48
N GLN A 222 7.24 14.98 -13.29
CA GLN A 222 8.33 15.94 -13.11
C GLN A 222 9.60 15.49 -13.83
N GLN A 223 10.01 14.22 -13.64
CA GLN A 223 11.22 13.67 -14.26
C GLN A 223 11.16 13.70 -15.80
N LEU A 224 10.01 13.37 -16.39
CA LEU A 224 9.87 13.49 -17.86
C LEU A 224 9.89 14.93 -18.34
N LYS A 225 9.30 15.84 -17.57
CA LYS A 225 9.41 17.27 -17.89
C LYS A 225 10.86 17.76 -17.86
N ASP A 226 11.65 17.30 -16.90
CA ASP A 226 13.07 17.67 -16.77
C ASP A 226 13.93 17.04 -17.89
N ILE A 227 13.62 15.82 -18.34
CA ILE A 227 14.38 15.07 -19.36
C ILE A 227 13.94 15.43 -20.78
N GLU A 228 12.63 15.53 -21.05
CA GLU A 228 12.04 15.65 -22.38
C GLU A 228 11.39 17.03 -22.63
N GLY A 229 11.36 17.90 -21.64
CA GLY A 229 10.68 19.20 -21.73
C GLY A 229 9.14 19.15 -21.75
N LYS A 230 8.54 17.95 -21.65
CA LYS A 230 7.09 17.74 -21.73
C LYS A 230 6.63 16.65 -20.78
N SER A 231 5.34 16.67 -20.44
CA SER A 231 4.70 15.57 -19.68
C SER A 231 4.45 14.35 -20.57
N PRO A 232 4.32 13.15 -19.99
CA PRO A 232 3.99 11.92 -20.71
C PRO A 232 2.60 12.00 -21.34
#